data_fc10a11feb9c71f14ecb42602ca208e0
#
_entry.id   fc10a11feb9c71f14ecb42602ca208e0
#
_cell.length_a   1.000
_cell.length_b   1.000
_cell.length_c   1.000
_cell.angle_alpha   90.00
_cell.angle_beta   90.00
_cell.angle_gamma   90.00
#
_symmetry.space_group_name_H-M   'P 1'
#
loop_
_entity.id
_entity.type
_entity.pdbx_description
1 polymer ?
#
loop_
_entity_poly.entity_id
_entity_poly.type
_entity_poly.pdbx_seq_one_letter_code
_entity_poly.pdbx_strand_id
1 'polypeptide(L)'
;MVVPHKSQFLKLSTEDLLARRRGLAASLGDVEQVLLGSLVEQVRRCGKTDCRCTAGQPHGPYAYLTPRRGRRGMRYVPAALVPVVENCLAAGRHAETILSEISAINVELLARRELG
;
A
#
# COMPACT_ATOMS: atom_id res chain seq x y z
N MET A 1 -9.32 1.10 -4.85
CA MET A 1 -9.21 2.36 -4.10
C MET A 1 -9.34 3.53 -5.05
N VAL A 2 -10.29 4.41 -4.78
CA VAL A 2 -10.57 5.55 -5.65
C VAL A 2 -9.88 6.79 -5.08
N VAL A 3 -8.99 7.38 -5.88
CA VAL A 3 -8.40 8.67 -5.53
C VAL A 3 -9.46 9.74 -5.81
N PRO A 4 -9.73 10.67 -4.86
CA PRO A 4 -10.72 11.71 -5.08
C PRO A 4 -10.36 12.55 -6.29
N HIS A 5 -11.35 12.82 -7.11
CA HIS A 5 -11.19 13.71 -8.25
C HIS A 5 -11.02 15.15 -7.77
N LYS A 6 -10.16 15.90 -8.45
CA LYS A 6 -9.96 17.31 -8.16
C LYS A 6 -11.29 18.08 -8.10
N SER A 7 -12.25 17.71 -8.95
CA SER A 7 -13.57 18.34 -9.01
C SER A 7 -14.37 18.20 -7.70
N GLN A 8 -14.08 17.20 -6.87
CA GLN A 8 -14.76 17.01 -5.59
C GLN A 8 -14.50 18.15 -4.62
N PHE A 9 -13.38 18.83 -4.74
CA PHE A 9 -12.97 19.87 -3.84
C PHE A 9 -13.32 21.29 -4.33
N LEU A 10 -13.69 21.43 -5.60
CA LEU A 10 -13.97 22.75 -6.19
C LEU A 10 -15.14 23.48 -5.52
N LYS A 11 -16.09 22.73 -4.97
CA LYS A 11 -17.28 23.30 -4.33
C LYS A 11 -17.11 23.57 -2.83
N LEU A 12 -16.01 23.12 -2.25
CA LEU A 12 -15.77 23.30 -0.82
C LEU A 12 -15.12 24.65 -0.57
N SER A 13 -15.47 25.25 0.55
CA SER A 13 -14.81 26.48 1.00
C SER A 13 -13.36 26.14 1.39
N THR A 14 -12.52 27.17 1.41
CA THR A 14 -11.15 27.01 1.88
C THR A 14 -11.12 26.51 3.32
N GLU A 15 -12.00 27.00 4.19
CA GLU A 15 -12.10 26.52 5.56
C GLU A 15 -12.42 25.03 5.63
N ASP A 16 -13.35 24.57 4.79
CA ASP A 16 -13.73 23.16 4.76
C ASP A 16 -12.57 22.29 4.25
N LEU A 17 -11.83 22.79 3.25
CA LEU A 17 -10.64 22.08 2.76
C LEU A 17 -9.57 21.95 3.85
N LEU A 18 -9.33 23.03 4.57
CA LEU A 18 -8.34 23.02 5.66
C LEU A 18 -8.75 22.07 6.79
N ALA A 19 -10.04 22.08 7.15
CA ALA A 19 -10.56 21.17 8.17
C ALA A 19 -10.44 19.71 7.74
N ARG A 20 -10.78 19.41 6.50
CA ARG A 20 -10.66 18.06 5.95
C ARG A 20 -9.20 17.61 5.92
N ARG A 21 -8.29 18.48 5.48
CA ARG A 21 -6.86 18.18 5.48
C ARG A 21 -6.34 17.83 6.87
N ARG A 22 -6.75 18.61 7.87
CA ARG A 22 -6.36 18.37 9.26
C ARG A 22 -6.88 17.02 9.77
N GLY A 23 -8.14 16.72 9.47
CA GLY A 23 -8.75 15.43 9.85
C GLY A 23 -8.05 14.25 9.20
N LEU A 24 -7.70 14.37 7.92
CA LEU A 24 -6.97 13.33 7.20
C LEU A 24 -5.58 13.11 7.81
N ALA A 25 -4.86 14.19 8.11
CA ALA A 25 -3.55 14.09 8.73
C ALA A 25 -3.63 13.41 10.10
N ALA A 26 -4.66 13.74 10.88
CA ALA A 26 -4.88 13.10 12.18
C ALA A 26 -5.21 11.61 12.04
N SER A 27 -5.93 11.22 10.98
CA SER A 27 -6.32 9.82 10.76
C SER A 27 -5.18 8.95 10.22
N LEU A 28 -4.06 9.55 9.81
CA LEU A 28 -2.92 8.79 9.30
C LEU A 28 -2.37 7.83 10.36
N GLY A 29 -2.34 8.26 11.61
CA GLY A 29 -1.93 7.41 12.74
C GLY A 29 -0.47 7.01 12.69
N ASP A 30 -0.20 5.83 13.26
CA ASP A 30 1.15 5.29 13.31
C ASP A 30 1.53 4.67 11.95
N VAL A 31 2.64 5.14 11.40
CA VAL A 31 3.13 4.69 10.10
C VAL A 31 4.41 3.85 10.20
N GLU A 32 4.84 3.52 11.41
CA GLU A 32 6.08 2.78 11.60
C GLU A 32 6.09 1.41 10.93
N GLN A 33 4.93 0.77 10.84
CA GLN A 33 4.83 -0.60 10.35
C GLN A 33 4.20 -0.72 8.97
N VAL A 34 4.17 0.36 8.20
CA VAL A 34 3.63 0.27 6.87
C VAL A 34 4.61 -0.45 5.93
N LEU A 35 4.05 -1.21 5.01
CA LEU A 35 4.78 -1.74 3.87
C LEU A 35 4.10 -1.25 2.60
N LEU A 36 4.91 -0.87 1.62
CA LEU A 36 4.42 -0.50 0.29
C LEU A 36 4.89 -1.56 -0.69
N GLY A 37 3.95 -2.25 -1.30
CA GLY A 37 4.27 -3.34 -2.21
C GLY A 37 3.13 -4.32 -2.33
N SER A 38 3.47 -5.52 -2.73
CA SER A 38 2.49 -6.59 -2.96
C SER A 38 3.00 -7.91 -2.39
N LEU A 39 2.06 -8.72 -1.93
CA LEU A 39 2.34 -10.09 -1.53
C LEU A 39 1.89 -10.99 -2.68
N VAL A 40 2.80 -11.83 -3.14
CA VAL A 40 2.52 -12.79 -4.23
C VAL A 40 2.81 -14.20 -3.75
N GLU A 41 2.09 -15.16 -4.29
CA GLU A 41 2.32 -16.56 -4.00
C GLU A 41 2.90 -17.24 -5.23
N GLN A 42 3.87 -18.12 -5.00
CA GLN A 42 4.48 -18.90 -6.05
C GLN A 42 4.61 -20.35 -5.63
N VAL A 43 4.40 -21.23 -6.59
CA VAL A 43 4.74 -22.64 -6.44
C VAL A 43 6.02 -22.91 -7.20
N ARG A 44 6.80 -23.86 -6.73
CA ARG A 44 8.10 -24.17 -7.33
C ARG A 44 8.27 -25.65 -7.50
N ARG A 45 8.98 -26.03 -8.56
CA ARG A 45 9.46 -27.39 -8.78
C ARG A 45 10.95 -27.42 -8.47
N CYS A 46 11.38 -28.39 -7.66
CA CYS A 46 12.81 -28.58 -7.40
C CYS A 46 13.42 -29.40 -8.53
N GLY A 47 14.75 -29.42 -8.59
CA GLY A 47 15.46 -30.20 -9.61
C GLY A 47 15.62 -31.69 -9.30
N LYS A 48 15.06 -32.16 -8.18
CA LYS A 48 15.21 -33.57 -7.75
C LYS A 48 14.20 -34.45 -8.48
N THR A 49 14.69 -35.49 -9.13
CA THR A 49 13.84 -36.39 -9.94
C THR A 49 12.93 -37.28 -9.10
N ASP A 50 13.32 -37.55 -7.85
CA ASP A 50 12.55 -38.37 -6.90
C ASP A 50 11.62 -37.56 -6.01
N CYS A 51 11.54 -36.24 -6.22
CA CYS A 51 10.66 -35.40 -5.45
C CYS A 51 9.24 -35.45 -6.01
N ARG A 52 8.21 -35.40 -5.12
CA ARG A 52 6.82 -35.43 -5.56
C ARG A 52 6.41 -34.24 -6.41
N CYS A 53 7.18 -33.16 -6.44
CA CYS A 53 6.88 -32.04 -7.35
C CYS A 53 7.03 -32.46 -8.82
N THR A 54 7.82 -33.47 -9.13
CA THR A 54 7.94 -34.02 -10.47
C THR A 54 6.70 -34.81 -10.89
N ALA A 55 5.91 -35.26 -9.92
CA ALA A 55 4.66 -35.98 -10.15
C ALA A 55 3.43 -35.06 -10.21
N GLY A 56 3.63 -33.75 -10.37
CA GLY A 56 2.56 -32.79 -10.48
C GLY A 56 2.20 -32.06 -9.19
N GLN A 57 2.94 -32.27 -8.10
CA GLN A 57 2.72 -31.61 -6.82
C GLN A 57 3.89 -30.65 -6.54
N PRO A 58 3.85 -29.43 -7.10
CA PRO A 58 4.94 -28.48 -6.88
C PRO A 58 5.05 -28.09 -5.42
N HIS A 59 6.22 -27.57 -5.04
CA HIS A 59 6.46 -27.05 -3.71
C HIS A 59 5.74 -25.71 -3.52
N GLY A 60 5.23 -25.48 -2.33
CA GLY A 60 4.53 -24.26 -1.98
C GLY A 60 3.04 -24.49 -1.81
N PRO A 61 2.20 -23.43 -1.92
CA PRO A 61 2.63 -22.08 -2.34
C PRO A 61 3.49 -21.39 -1.30
N TYR A 62 4.45 -20.62 -1.77
CA TYR A 62 5.30 -19.78 -0.94
C TYR A 62 4.94 -18.32 -1.16
N ALA A 63 4.89 -17.55 -0.08
CA ALA A 63 4.60 -16.12 -0.16
C ALA A 63 5.89 -15.31 -0.32
N TYR A 64 5.82 -14.32 -1.18
CA TYR A 64 6.93 -13.39 -1.43
C TYR A 64 6.42 -11.97 -1.41
N LEU A 65 7.15 -11.09 -0.73
CA LEU A 65 6.90 -9.66 -0.77
C LEU A 65 7.68 -9.05 -1.91
N THR A 66 6.97 -8.29 -2.75
CA THR A 66 7.58 -7.45 -3.78
C THR A 66 7.49 -6.01 -3.30
N PRO A 67 8.55 -5.46 -2.70
CA PRO A 67 8.49 -4.08 -2.21
C PRO A 67 8.48 -3.11 -3.39
N ARG A 68 7.72 -2.03 -3.25
CA ARG A 68 7.63 -1.03 -4.31
C ARG A 68 8.87 -0.15 -4.37
N ARG A 69 9.47 0.08 -3.19
CA ARG A 69 10.67 0.90 -3.07
C ARG A 69 11.69 0.19 -2.19
N GLY A 70 12.93 0.59 -2.33
CA GLY A 70 14.02 0.03 -1.58
C GLY A 70 14.69 -1.10 -2.33
N ARG A 71 14.97 -2.19 -1.65
CA ARG A 71 15.70 -3.30 -2.22
C ARG A 71 14.90 -3.99 -3.32
N ARG A 72 15.53 -4.21 -4.46
CA ARG A 72 14.88 -4.87 -5.60
C ARG A 72 14.69 -6.36 -5.35
N GLY A 73 13.69 -6.91 -6.05
CA GLY A 73 13.41 -8.33 -6.04
C GLY A 73 12.42 -8.74 -4.97
N MET A 74 12.05 -9.99 -4.99
CA MET A 74 11.07 -10.55 -4.07
C MET A 74 11.77 -11.04 -2.81
N ARG A 75 11.10 -10.89 -1.68
CA ARG A 75 11.57 -11.42 -0.41
C ARG A 75 10.65 -12.51 0.07
N TYR A 76 11.22 -13.66 0.38
CA TYR A 76 10.45 -14.76 0.95
C TYR A 76 9.83 -14.34 2.28
N VAL A 77 8.55 -14.66 2.45
CA VAL A 77 7.82 -14.41 3.70
C VAL A 77 7.46 -15.76 4.33
N PRO A 78 8.05 -16.10 5.48
CA PRO A 78 7.65 -17.31 6.18
C PRO A 78 6.14 -17.31 6.47
N ALA A 79 5.54 -18.50 6.44
CA ALA A 79 4.09 -18.63 6.61
C ALA A 79 3.58 -17.94 7.89
N ALA A 80 4.35 -18.05 8.98
CA ALA A 80 3.98 -17.45 10.26
C ALA A 80 3.94 -15.92 10.21
N LEU A 81 4.66 -15.30 9.28
CA LEU A 81 4.73 -13.85 9.15
C LEU A 81 3.78 -13.28 8.10
N VAL A 82 3.11 -14.13 7.32
CA VAL A 82 2.19 -13.67 6.29
C VAL A 82 1.10 -12.76 6.87
N PRO A 83 0.42 -13.10 7.99
CA PRO A 83 -0.58 -12.19 8.54
C PRO A 83 -0.03 -10.83 8.95
N VAL A 84 1.19 -10.80 9.49
CA VAL A 84 1.86 -9.54 9.86
C VAL A 84 2.13 -8.70 8.61
N VAL A 85 2.67 -9.33 7.57
CA VAL A 85 2.97 -8.65 6.31
C VAL A 85 1.68 -8.12 5.67
N GLU A 86 0.61 -8.92 5.68
CA GLU A 86 -0.68 -8.48 5.14
C GLU A 86 -1.21 -7.25 5.89
N ASN A 87 -1.10 -7.23 7.21
CA ASN A 87 -1.51 -6.08 8.01
C ASN A 87 -0.68 -4.84 7.69
N CYS A 88 0.63 -5.01 7.54
CA CYS A 88 1.52 -3.91 7.19
C CYS A 88 1.22 -3.35 5.79
N LEU A 89 0.89 -4.23 4.84
CA LEU A 89 0.50 -3.81 3.49
C LEU A 89 -0.84 -3.08 3.50
N ALA A 90 -1.80 -3.55 4.30
CA ALA A 90 -3.08 -2.86 4.46
C ALA A 90 -2.89 -1.47 5.05
N ALA A 91 -2.04 -1.34 6.06
CA ALA A 91 -1.70 -0.06 6.64
C ALA A 91 -1.04 0.87 5.62
N GLY A 92 -0.18 0.32 4.76
CA GLY A 92 0.46 1.07 3.69
C GLY A 92 -0.54 1.61 2.67
N ARG A 93 -1.49 0.78 2.25
CA ARG A 93 -2.55 1.21 1.33
C ARG A 93 -3.41 2.31 1.95
N HIS A 94 -3.74 2.17 3.22
CA HIS A 94 -4.51 3.19 3.95
C HIS A 94 -3.75 4.52 4.01
N ALA A 95 -2.47 4.48 4.35
CA ALA A 95 -1.63 5.67 4.40
C ALA A 95 -1.54 6.34 3.03
N GLU A 96 -1.39 5.57 1.96
CA GLU A 96 -1.33 6.11 0.60
C GLU A 96 -2.63 6.79 0.20
N THR A 97 -3.77 6.23 0.58
CA THR A 97 -5.06 6.85 0.30
C THR A 97 -5.16 8.22 0.97
N ILE A 98 -4.78 8.28 2.24
CA ILE A 98 -4.81 9.54 2.99
C ILE A 98 -3.87 10.58 2.36
N LEU A 99 -2.65 10.17 2.03
CA LEU A 99 -1.68 11.09 1.41
C LEU A 99 -2.16 11.59 0.05
N SER A 100 -2.80 10.73 -0.74
CA SER A 100 -3.36 11.12 -2.03
C SER A 100 -4.47 12.16 -1.87
N GLU A 101 -5.34 11.99 -0.87
CA GLU A 101 -6.40 12.97 -0.59
C GLU A 101 -5.82 14.30 -0.10
N ILE A 102 -4.84 14.25 0.79
CA ILE A 102 -4.16 15.46 1.27
C ILE A 102 -3.51 16.19 0.11
N SER A 103 -2.84 15.45 -0.78
CA SER A 103 -2.21 16.04 -1.95
C SER A 103 -3.23 16.72 -2.86
N ALA A 104 -4.37 16.09 -3.10
CA ALA A 104 -5.43 16.67 -3.93
C ALA A 104 -5.98 17.97 -3.32
N ILE A 105 -6.15 18.00 -2.00
CA ILE A 105 -6.58 19.21 -1.29
C ILE A 105 -5.52 20.30 -1.45
N ASN A 106 -4.25 19.97 -1.28
CA ASN A 106 -3.16 20.93 -1.40
C ASN A 106 -3.03 21.48 -2.83
N VAL A 107 -3.31 20.66 -3.83
CA VAL A 107 -3.34 21.15 -5.24
C VAL A 107 -4.44 22.18 -5.41
N GLU A 108 -5.63 21.95 -4.83
CA GLU A 108 -6.71 22.91 -4.90
C GLU A 108 -6.39 24.21 -4.14
N LEU A 109 -5.78 24.08 -2.95
CA LEU A 109 -5.33 25.24 -2.18
C LEU A 109 -4.27 26.05 -2.94
N LEU A 110 -3.38 25.36 -3.66
CA LEU A 110 -2.40 26.03 -4.51
C LEU A 110 -3.10 26.82 -5.62
N ALA A 111 -4.10 26.21 -6.26
CA ALA A 111 -4.86 26.88 -7.31
C ALA A 111 -5.57 28.15 -6.80
N ARG A 112 -6.00 28.14 -5.55
CA ARG A 112 -6.61 29.30 -4.87
C ARG A 112 -5.58 30.27 -4.29
N ARG A 113 -4.29 29.96 -4.41
CA ARG A 113 -3.17 30.70 -3.82
C ARG A 113 -3.29 30.78 -2.29
N GLU A 114 -3.77 29.70 -1.68
CA GLU A 114 -3.99 29.61 -0.24
C GLU A 114 -3.24 28.45 0.40
N LEU A 115 -2.29 27.86 -0.33
CA LEU A 115 -1.42 26.81 0.21
C LEU A 115 -0.33 27.47 1.04
N GLY A 116 -0.20 26.98 2.28
CA GLY A 116 0.80 27.52 3.18
C GLY A 116 0.40 27.48 4.62
#